data_ffbb07846ea952e405e1451a5f06eccd
#
_entry.id   ffbb07846ea952e405e1451a5f06eccd
#
_cell.length_a   1.000
_cell.length_b   1.000
_cell.length_c   1.000
_cell.angle_alpha   90.00
_cell.angle_beta   90.00
_cell.angle_gamma   90.00
#
_symmetry.space_group_name_H-M   'P 1'
#
loop_
_entity.id
_entity.type
_entity.pdbx_description
1 polymer ?
#
loop_
_entity_poly.entity_id
_entity_poly.type
_entity_poly.pdbx_seq_one_letter_code
_entity_poly.pdbx_strand_id
1 'polypeptide(L)'
;MAASIEFEHVQYRLPSGVAVLDDVSFTVEPGDVLVLVGRSGVGKTTILRLINHLLLPSTGEIRVEGRATAAWDPIALRRRTGYVLQEVGLFPHMTVGRNIAVVPHLEGWPEARIRARCVELLELVGLDPVSYEGRFPHELSGGQRQRVGVARALAADPPVLLMDEPFGALDPLTRSELHREFRRIQGQLRKTVVMVTHDMAEAFALATRLGVLDQGRLVALDTPDAIARAGDPRIRMFLEALPPIPVISREPV
;
A
#
# COMPACT_ATOMS: atom_id res chain seq x y z
N MET A 1 12.00 17.96 -6.64
CA MET A 1 12.35 16.82 -5.77
C MET A 1 12.32 15.58 -6.65
N ALA A 2 13.18 14.60 -6.42
CA ALA A 2 13.11 13.35 -7.18
C ALA A 2 11.81 12.61 -6.85
N ALA A 3 11.23 11.88 -7.83
CA ALA A 3 10.08 11.02 -7.60
C ALA A 3 10.39 9.98 -6.49
N SER A 4 9.38 9.60 -5.73
CA SER A 4 9.55 8.60 -4.67
C SER A 4 9.75 7.20 -5.24
N ILE A 5 9.11 6.90 -6.38
CA ILE A 5 9.22 5.61 -7.08
C ILE A 5 9.16 5.87 -8.57
N GLU A 6 10.04 5.19 -9.32
CA GLU A 6 10.10 5.26 -10.78
C GLU A 6 10.19 3.85 -11.35
N PHE A 7 9.40 3.57 -12.36
CA PHE A 7 9.47 2.37 -13.20
C PHE A 7 9.79 2.82 -14.63
N GLU A 8 10.86 2.27 -15.21
CA GLU A 8 11.31 2.57 -16.56
C GLU A 8 11.38 1.28 -17.39
N HIS A 9 10.42 1.08 -18.30
CA HIS A 9 10.35 -0.07 -19.22
C HIS A 9 10.50 -1.43 -18.54
N VAL A 10 9.86 -1.59 -17.38
CA VAL A 10 10.00 -2.77 -16.53
C VAL A 10 9.25 -3.96 -17.12
N GLN A 11 9.98 -5.06 -17.29
CA GLN A 11 9.42 -6.38 -17.57
C GLN A 11 9.74 -7.34 -16.42
N TYR A 12 8.83 -8.24 -16.15
CA TYR A 12 9.06 -9.34 -15.23
C TYR A 12 8.52 -10.65 -15.80
N ARG A 13 9.40 -11.65 -15.89
CA ARG A 13 9.07 -13.01 -16.33
C ARG A 13 9.31 -13.99 -15.19
N LEU A 14 8.42 -14.97 -15.09
CA LEU A 14 8.64 -16.11 -14.20
C LEU A 14 9.80 -16.98 -14.73
N PRO A 15 10.41 -17.83 -13.89
CA PRO A 15 11.41 -18.79 -14.35
C PRO A 15 10.92 -19.72 -15.46
N SER A 16 9.60 -19.92 -15.56
CA SER A 16 8.95 -20.65 -16.64
C SER A 16 8.91 -19.91 -18.00
N GLY A 17 9.37 -18.65 -18.04
CA GLY A 17 9.33 -17.79 -19.23
C GLY A 17 8.03 -16.99 -19.39
N VAL A 18 6.99 -17.27 -18.58
CA VAL A 18 5.71 -16.54 -18.66
C VAL A 18 5.92 -15.09 -18.25
N ALA A 19 5.51 -14.15 -19.11
CA ALA A 19 5.53 -12.72 -18.81
C ALA A 19 4.39 -12.39 -17.83
N VAL A 20 4.73 -11.73 -16.70
CA VAL A 20 3.78 -11.22 -15.70
C VAL A 20 3.62 -9.73 -15.85
N LEU A 21 4.71 -9.00 -16.11
CA LEU A 21 4.70 -7.58 -16.45
C LEU A 21 5.41 -7.39 -17.79
N ASP A 22 4.86 -6.51 -18.63
CA ASP A 22 5.34 -6.25 -19.98
C ASP A 22 5.35 -4.74 -20.26
N ASP A 23 6.53 -4.15 -20.26
CA ASP A 23 6.79 -2.73 -20.55
C ASP A 23 6.00 -1.76 -19.64
N VAL A 24 6.13 -1.93 -18.33
CA VAL A 24 5.47 -1.07 -17.36
C VAL A 24 6.36 0.13 -17.02
N SER A 25 5.84 1.35 -17.26
CA SER A 25 6.51 2.61 -16.94
C SER A 25 5.56 3.55 -16.21
N PHE A 26 5.98 4.08 -15.06
CA PHE A 26 5.25 5.11 -14.30
C PHE A 26 6.14 5.76 -13.23
N THR A 27 5.69 6.90 -12.73
CA THR A 27 6.30 7.59 -11.58
C THR A 27 5.28 7.78 -10.47
N VAL A 28 5.74 7.79 -9.22
CA VAL A 28 4.94 8.15 -8.04
C VAL A 28 5.63 9.32 -7.36
N GLU A 29 4.93 10.44 -7.27
CA GLU A 29 5.48 11.63 -6.64
C GLU A 29 5.42 11.55 -5.10
N PRO A 30 6.27 12.31 -4.38
CA PRO A 30 6.20 12.36 -2.92
C PRO A 30 4.82 12.79 -2.43
N GLY A 31 4.23 11.95 -1.55
CA GLY A 31 2.91 12.20 -0.99
C GLY A 31 1.73 11.69 -1.81
N ASP A 32 1.96 11.17 -3.01
CA ASP A 32 0.92 10.51 -3.81
C ASP A 32 0.40 9.24 -3.14
N VAL A 33 -0.88 8.98 -3.35
CA VAL A 33 -1.52 7.69 -3.13
C VAL A 33 -1.83 7.10 -4.50
N LEU A 34 -0.89 6.32 -5.03
CA LEU A 34 -1.12 5.54 -6.26
C LEU A 34 -1.86 4.26 -5.90
N VAL A 35 -3.05 4.09 -6.46
CA VAL A 35 -3.78 2.81 -6.36
C VAL A 35 -3.75 2.13 -7.73
N LEU A 36 -3.26 0.89 -7.75
CA LEU A 36 -3.24 0.03 -8.93
C LEU A 36 -4.38 -0.97 -8.87
N VAL A 37 -5.23 -0.97 -9.87
CA VAL A 37 -6.35 -1.91 -10.00
C VAL A 37 -6.15 -2.83 -11.20
N GLY A 38 -6.81 -3.97 -11.16
CA GLY A 38 -6.76 -4.97 -12.23
C GLY A 38 -7.26 -6.33 -11.75
N ARG A 39 -7.48 -7.26 -12.67
CA ARG A 39 -7.93 -8.62 -12.36
C ARG A 39 -6.91 -9.36 -11.49
N SER A 40 -7.37 -10.42 -10.81
CA SER A 40 -6.45 -11.29 -10.08
C SER A 40 -5.40 -11.88 -11.03
N GLY A 41 -4.14 -11.97 -10.55
CA GLY A 41 -3.04 -12.51 -11.34
C GLY A 41 -2.43 -11.58 -12.39
N VAL A 42 -2.93 -10.34 -12.57
CA VAL A 42 -2.44 -9.41 -13.62
C VAL A 42 -1.05 -8.79 -13.32
N GLY A 43 -0.47 -9.05 -12.15
CA GLY A 43 0.86 -8.54 -11.77
C GLY A 43 0.88 -7.45 -10.71
N LYS A 44 -0.25 -7.07 -10.09
CA LYS A 44 -0.33 -6.02 -9.05
C LYS A 44 0.64 -6.26 -7.88
N THR A 45 0.52 -7.41 -7.21
CA THR A 45 1.43 -7.80 -6.12
C THR A 45 2.89 -7.92 -6.58
N THR A 46 3.11 -8.29 -7.85
CA THR A 46 4.45 -8.33 -8.46
C THR A 46 5.09 -6.95 -8.47
N ILE A 47 4.34 -5.88 -8.80
CA ILE A 47 4.82 -4.50 -8.74
C ILE A 47 5.29 -4.16 -7.33
N LEU A 48 4.49 -4.43 -6.28
CA LEU A 48 4.90 -4.17 -4.89
C LEU A 48 6.18 -4.94 -4.50
N ARG A 49 6.28 -6.20 -4.92
CA ARG A 49 7.46 -7.04 -4.64
C ARG A 49 8.71 -6.57 -5.37
N LEU A 50 8.57 -5.99 -6.54
CA LEU A 50 9.66 -5.38 -7.29
C LEU A 50 10.14 -4.09 -6.61
N ILE A 51 9.22 -3.21 -6.15
CA ILE A 51 9.56 -1.99 -5.41
C ILE A 51 10.36 -2.34 -4.15
N ASN A 52 9.93 -3.37 -3.42
CA ASN A 52 10.54 -3.81 -2.16
C ASN A 52 11.73 -4.78 -2.34
N HIS A 53 12.22 -4.92 -3.59
CA HIS A 53 13.35 -5.79 -3.93
C HIS A 53 13.19 -7.24 -3.39
N LEU A 54 11.94 -7.74 -3.36
CA LEU A 54 11.63 -9.16 -3.15
C LEU A 54 11.71 -9.93 -4.46
N LEU A 55 11.53 -9.23 -5.58
CA LEU A 55 11.75 -9.71 -6.94
C LEU A 55 12.66 -8.74 -7.66
N LEU A 56 13.37 -9.24 -8.69
CA LEU A 56 14.18 -8.43 -9.58
C LEU A 56 13.50 -8.31 -10.94
N PRO A 57 13.51 -7.15 -11.59
CA PRO A 57 12.98 -7.03 -12.95
C PRO A 57 13.81 -7.88 -13.92
N SER A 58 13.17 -8.44 -14.94
CA SER A 58 13.87 -9.16 -16.01
C SER A 58 14.58 -8.18 -16.96
N THR A 59 13.96 -7.02 -17.20
CA THR A 59 14.51 -5.87 -17.93
C THR A 59 13.92 -4.57 -17.37
N GLY A 60 14.51 -3.44 -17.75
CA GLY A 60 14.11 -2.13 -17.23
C GLY A 60 14.74 -1.81 -15.88
N GLU A 61 14.39 -0.66 -15.33
CA GLU A 61 14.93 -0.18 -14.06
C GLU A 61 13.81 0.28 -13.13
N ILE A 62 14.01 0.07 -11.83
CA ILE A 62 13.13 0.56 -10.77
C ILE A 62 13.96 1.38 -9.82
N ARG A 63 13.50 2.59 -9.51
CA ARG A 63 14.14 3.46 -8.52
C ARG A 63 13.20 3.73 -7.35
N VAL A 64 13.78 3.77 -6.17
CA VAL A 64 13.10 4.19 -4.93
C VAL A 64 13.93 5.32 -4.33
N GLU A 65 13.29 6.48 -4.10
CA GLU A 65 13.95 7.71 -3.64
C GLU A 65 15.15 8.11 -4.54
N GLY A 66 14.97 8.00 -5.86
CA GLY A 66 15.99 8.33 -6.87
C GLY A 66 17.15 7.33 -6.99
N ARG A 67 17.16 6.24 -6.22
CA ARG A 67 18.21 5.21 -6.26
C ARG A 67 17.66 3.90 -6.82
N ALA A 68 18.36 3.32 -7.81
CA ALA A 68 17.98 2.03 -8.39
C ALA A 68 17.87 0.94 -7.31
N THR A 69 16.79 0.14 -7.35
CA THR A 69 16.56 -0.93 -6.35
C THR A 69 17.71 -1.95 -6.32
N ALA A 70 18.32 -2.22 -7.48
CA ALA A 70 19.49 -3.09 -7.59
C ALA A 70 20.75 -2.53 -6.90
N ALA A 71 20.81 -1.22 -6.65
CA ALA A 71 21.93 -0.57 -5.96
C ALA A 71 21.73 -0.48 -4.43
N TRP A 72 20.51 -0.79 -3.94
CA TRP A 72 20.22 -0.85 -2.51
C TRP A 72 20.73 -2.15 -1.88
N ASP A 73 21.13 -2.07 -0.62
CA ASP A 73 21.09 -3.25 0.24
C ASP A 73 19.62 -3.67 0.42
N PRO A 74 19.24 -4.91 0.09
CA PRO A 74 17.83 -5.32 0.12
C PRO A 74 17.21 -5.23 1.51
N ILE A 75 18.00 -5.44 2.58
CA ILE A 75 17.51 -5.35 3.95
C ILE A 75 17.25 -3.88 4.31
N ALA A 76 18.19 -3.00 3.97
CA ALA A 76 18.04 -1.56 4.21
C ALA A 76 16.81 -1.00 3.48
N LEU A 77 16.60 -1.36 2.20
CA LEU A 77 15.41 -0.92 1.44
C LEU A 77 14.11 -1.40 2.09
N ARG A 78 14.04 -2.67 2.50
CA ARG A 78 12.83 -3.24 3.14
C ARG A 78 12.53 -2.61 4.49
N ARG A 79 13.53 -2.26 5.29
CA ARG A 79 13.34 -1.55 6.56
C ARG A 79 12.88 -0.11 6.37
N ARG A 80 13.29 0.50 5.24
CA ARG A 80 12.91 1.87 4.86
C ARG A 80 11.56 1.94 4.14
N THR A 81 10.97 0.79 3.81
CA THR A 81 9.68 0.69 3.12
C THR A 81 8.67 0.00 4.04
N GLY A 82 7.59 0.67 4.41
CA GLY A 82 6.50 0.05 5.14
C GLY A 82 5.72 -0.91 4.23
N TYR A 83 5.33 -2.07 4.75
CA TYR A 83 4.55 -3.04 3.97
C TYR A 83 3.36 -3.56 4.76
N VAL A 84 2.15 -3.33 4.23
CA VAL A 84 0.90 -3.90 4.73
C VAL A 84 0.51 -5.06 3.83
N LEU A 85 0.49 -6.27 4.37
CA LEU A 85 0.18 -7.49 3.66
C LEU A 85 -1.33 -7.77 3.64
N GLN A 86 -1.81 -8.46 2.62
CA GLN A 86 -3.20 -8.87 2.46
C GLN A 86 -3.75 -9.62 3.69
N GLU A 87 -3.00 -10.56 4.24
CA GLU A 87 -3.36 -11.32 5.46
C GLU A 87 -2.78 -10.69 6.74
N VAL A 88 -2.51 -9.39 6.74
CA VAL A 88 -1.89 -8.62 7.83
C VAL A 88 -0.53 -9.17 8.28
N GLY A 89 -0.36 -10.49 8.37
CA GLY A 89 0.91 -11.16 8.70
C GLY A 89 1.49 -10.74 10.07
N LEU A 90 0.65 -10.52 11.08
CA LEU A 90 1.14 -10.29 12.44
C LEU A 90 1.77 -11.57 13.00
N PHE A 91 2.86 -11.42 13.74
CA PHE A 91 3.49 -12.53 14.43
C PHE A 91 2.57 -13.02 15.57
N PRO A 92 2.00 -14.23 15.49
CA PRO A 92 0.95 -14.68 16.42
C PRO A 92 1.46 -14.88 17.84
N HIS A 93 2.76 -15.10 18.02
CA HIS A 93 3.45 -15.29 19.29
C HIS A 93 3.96 -13.99 19.93
N MET A 94 3.73 -12.85 19.29
CA MET A 94 4.11 -11.53 19.76
C MET A 94 2.87 -10.71 20.11
N THR A 95 2.97 -9.87 21.15
CA THR A 95 1.91 -8.90 21.47
C THR A 95 1.81 -7.84 20.40
N VAL A 96 0.76 -7.03 20.42
CA VAL A 96 0.56 -5.88 19.54
C VAL A 96 1.76 -4.93 19.60
N GLY A 97 2.18 -4.52 20.79
CA GLY A 97 3.34 -3.64 20.96
C GLY A 97 4.62 -4.25 20.36
N ARG A 98 4.87 -5.55 20.60
CA ARG A 98 6.02 -6.24 20.01
C ARG A 98 5.94 -6.35 18.50
N ASN A 99 4.75 -6.56 17.92
CA ASN A 99 4.54 -6.54 16.47
C ASN A 99 4.91 -5.18 15.87
N ILE A 100 4.47 -4.08 16.48
CA ILE A 100 4.79 -2.72 16.04
C ILE A 100 6.29 -2.44 16.18
N ALA A 101 6.91 -2.90 17.25
CA ALA A 101 8.30 -2.63 17.59
C ALA A 101 9.34 -3.39 16.73
N VAL A 102 8.93 -4.37 15.89
CA VAL A 102 9.87 -5.24 15.15
C VAL A 102 10.92 -4.46 14.35
N VAL A 103 10.49 -3.54 13.48
CA VAL A 103 11.43 -2.80 12.63
C VAL A 103 12.26 -1.79 13.43
N PRO A 104 11.69 -0.98 14.34
CA PRO A 104 12.47 -0.16 15.26
C PRO A 104 13.55 -0.91 16.05
N HIS A 105 13.27 -2.11 16.56
CA HIS A 105 14.29 -2.95 17.20
C HIS A 105 15.42 -3.37 16.24
N LEU A 106 15.06 -3.79 15.01
CA LEU A 106 16.05 -4.15 13.98
C LEU A 106 16.90 -2.96 13.54
N GLU A 107 16.38 -1.73 13.67
CA GLU A 107 17.11 -0.49 13.43
C GLU A 107 17.90 0.00 14.67
N GLY A 108 17.87 -0.74 15.77
CA GLY A 108 18.62 -0.43 16.99
C GLY A 108 18.10 0.81 17.73
N TRP A 109 16.81 1.12 17.63
CA TRP A 109 16.27 2.29 18.35
C TRP A 109 16.31 2.05 19.88
N PRO A 110 16.56 3.10 20.67
CA PRO A 110 16.47 3.02 22.12
C PRO A 110 15.06 2.61 22.57
N GLU A 111 14.97 1.78 23.59
CA GLU A 111 13.71 1.20 24.09
C GLU A 111 12.66 2.26 24.48
N ALA A 112 13.12 3.39 25.07
CA ALA A 112 12.24 4.51 25.39
C ALA A 112 11.58 5.13 24.15
N ARG A 113 12.33 5.25 23.03
CA ARG A 113 11.82 5.75 21.74
C ARG A 113 10.84 4.76 21.14
N ILE A 114 11.11 3.46 21.20
CA ILE A 114 10.23 2.40 20.69
C ILE A 114 8.89 2.45 21.43
N ARG A 115 8.90 2.50 22.77
CA ARG A 115 7.67 2.60 23.56
C ARG A 115 6.85 3.84 23.21
N ALA A 116 7.48 5.01 23.16
CA ALA A 116 6.80 6.25 22.79
C ALA A 116 6.16 6.13 21.38
N ARG A 117 6.89 5.54 20.44
CA ARG A 117 6.41 5.34 19.06
C ARG A 117 5.25 4.32 18.99
N CYS A 118 5.28 3.26 19.79
CA CYS A 118 4.18 2.30 19.86
C CYS A 118 2.89 2.97 20.38
N VAL A 119 2.98 3.78 21.43
CA VAL A 119 1.84 4.56 21.95
C VAL A 119 1.28 5.48 20.89
N GLU A 120 2.14 6.33 20.29
CA GLU A 120 1.76 7.25 19.22
C GLU A 120 1.02 6.55 18.07
N LEU A 121 1.54 5.40 17.63
CA LEU A 121 0.97 4.68 16.50
C LEU A 121 -0.36 3.98 16.84
N LEU A 122 -0.50 3.46 18.06
CA LEU A 122 -1.77 2.90 18.51
C LEU A 122 -2.85 3.98 18.57
N GLU A 123 -2.54 5.15 19.11
CA GLU A 123 -3.45 6.30 19.12
C GLU A 123 -3.78 6.75 17.68
N LEU A 124 -2.77 6.80 16.79
CA LEU A 124 -2.94 7.19 15.39
C LEU A 124 -3.95 6.29 14.67
N VAL A 125 -3.91 4.97 14.94
CA VAL A 125 -4.83 3.99 14.33
C VAL A 125 -6.09 3.74 15.17
N GLY A 126 -6.39 4.61 16.15
CA GLY A 126 -7.61 4.56 16.94
C GLY A 126 -7.72 3.34 17.87
N LEU A 127 -6.59 2.86 18.39
CA LEU A 127 -6.53 1.79 19.39
C LEU A 127 -5.95 2.38 20.69
N ASP A 128 -6.67 2.21 21.81
CA ASP A 128 -6.18 2.65 23.13
C ASP A 128 -4.91 1.86 23.55
N PRO A 129 -3.75 2.54 23.71
CA PRO A 129 -2.49 1.86 24.00
C PRO A 129 -2.55 0.98 25.27
N VAL A 130 -3.21 1.46 26.32
CA VAL A 130 -3.29 0.74 27.60
C VAL A 130 -4.04 -0.58 27.44
N SER A 131 -5.10 -0.57 26.64
CA SER A 131 -5.95 -1.75 26.43
C SER A 131 -5.40 -2.72 25.39
N TYR A 132 -4.60 -2.25 24.41
CA TYR A 132 -4.25 -3.06 23.22
C TYR A 132 -2.79 -3.47 23.15
N GLU A 133 -1.83 -2.72 23.71
CA GLU A 133 -0.39 -3.01 23.57
C GLU A 133 0.00 -4.42 24.00
N GLY A 134 -0.61 -4.91 25.08
CA GLY A 134 -0.34 -6.23 25.66
C GLY A 134 -1.09 -7.40 25.00
N ARG A 135 -2.10 -7.15 24.15
CA ARG A 135 -2.90 -8.19 23.51
C ARG A 135 -2.13 -8.94 22.43
N PHE A 136 -2.55 -10.16 22.17
CA PHE A 136 -2.05 -10.97 21.06
C PHE A 136 -2.98 -10.86 19.83
N PRO A 137 -2.49 -11.15 18.61
CA PRO A 137 -3.29 -11.06 17.38
C PRO A 137 -4.59 -11.86 17.38
N HIS A 138 -4.64 -13.01 18.08
CA HIS A 138 -5.85 -13.83 18.18
C HIS A 138 -6.96 -13.22 19.05
N GLU A 139 -6.63 -12.23 19.89
CA GLU A 139 -7.58 -11.50 20.73
C GLU A 139 -8.20 -10.29 20.02
N LEU A 140 -7.82 -10.04 18.77
CA LEU A 140 -8.24 -8.88 17.97
C LEU A 140 -9.28 -9.26 16.92
N SER A 141 -10.21 -8.33 16.63
CA SER A 141 -11.06 -8.42 15.44
C SER A 141 -10.24 -8.27 14.15
N GLY A 142 -10.82 -8.61 13.00
CA GLY A 142 -10.18 -8.42 11.68
C GLY A 142 -9.73 -6.98 11.44
N GLY A 143 -10.62 -6.01 11.70
CA GLY A 143 -10.31 -4.58 11.56
C GLY A 143 -9.23 -4.10 12.54
N GLN A 144 -9.24 -4.60 13.80
CA GLN A 144 -8.19 -4.28 14.77
C GLN A 144 -6.84 -4.85 14.35
N ARG A 145 -6.79 -6.08 13.84
CA ARG A 145 -5.55 -6.64 13.25
C ARG A 145 -5.03 -5.79 12.12
N GLN A 146 -5.92 -5.31 11.25
CA GLN A 146 -5.54 -4.45 10.12
C GLN A 146 -4.93 -3.13 10.60
N ARG A 147 -5.55 -2.47 11.60
CA ARG A 147 -5.01 -1.25 12.23
C ARG A 147 -3.61 -1.48 12.80
N VAL A 148 -3.38 -2.58 13.50
CA VAL A 148 -2.05 -2.97 14.01
C VAL A 148 -1.06 -3.21 12.87
N GLY A 149 -1.50 -3.81 11.75
CA GLY A 149 -0.68 -4.00 10.54
C GLY A 149 -0.22 -2.67 9.93
N VAL A 150 -1.11 -1.68 9.87
CA VAL A 150 -0.77 -0.32 9.42
C VAL A 150 0.19 0.35 10.42
N ALA A 151 -0.07 0.26 11.72
CA ALA A 151 0.82 0.80 12.76
C ALA A 151 2.23 0.20 12.65
N ARG A 152 2.34 -1.14 12.47
CA ARG A 152 3.62 -1.82 12.27
C ARG A 152 4.35 -1.34 11.03
N ALA A 153 3.63 -1.16 9.92
CA ALA A 153 4.22 -0.68 8.68
C ALA A 153 4.75 0.75 8.80
N LEU A 154 4.15 1.59 9.65
CA LEU A 154 4.55 2.97 9.93
C LEU A 154 5.62 3.11 11.03
N ALA A 155 5.98 2.01 11.71
CA ALA A 155 6.74 2.07 12.96
C ALA A 155 8.12 2.74 12.82
N ALA A 156 8.88 2.42 11.76
CA ALA A 156 10.18 3.01 11.48
C ALA A 156 10.09 4.36 10.71
N ASP A 157 8.91 4.95 10.63
CA ASP A 157 8.64 6.21 9.89
C ASP A 157 9.07 6.17 8.41
N PRO A 158 8.69 5.14 7.64
CA PRO A 158 9.13 4.99 6.26
C PRO A 158 8.58 6.12 5.37
N PRO A 159 9.33 6.59 4.35
CA PRO A 159 8.83 7.55 3.36
C PRO A 159 7.83 6.91 2.38
N VAL A 160 7.94 5.61 2.15
CA VAL A 160 7.10 4.84 1.22
C VAL A 160 6.33 3.75 1.96
N LEU A 161 5.04 3.62 1.67
CA LEU A 161 4.15 2.59 2.18
C LEU A 161 3.59 1.76 1.03
N LEU A 162 3.80 0.47 1.06
CA LEU A 162 3.23 -0.50 0.13
C LEU A 162 2.07 -1.23 0.79
N MET A 163 0.95 -1.39 0.09
CA MET A 163 -0.25 -2.02 0.63
C MET A 163 -0.83 -3.02 -0.37
N ASP A 164 -0.87 -4.29 0.01
CA ASP A 164 -1.36 -5.37 -0.82
C ASP A 164 -2.76 -5.79 -0.35
N GLU A 165 -3.80 -5.39 -1.09
CA GLU A 165 -5.23 -5.63 -0.80
C GLU A 165 -5.60 -5.40 0.69
N PRO A 166 -5.26 -4.22 1.27
CA PRO A 166 -5.27 -4.03 2.71
C PRO A 166 -6.67 -4.13 3.36
N PHE A 167 -7.75 -4.03 2.59
CA PHE A 167 -9.12 -4.03 3.11
C PHE A 167 -9.98 -5.17 2.55
N GLY A 168 -9.39 -6.07 1.74
CA GLY A 168 -10.13 -7.11 1.00
C GLY A 168 -10.88 -8.12 1.88
N ALA A 169 -10.36 -8.46 3.05
CA ALA A 169 -10.92 -9.47 3.96
C ALA A 169 -11.90 -8.93 5.01
N LEU A 170 -12.38 -7.67 4.85
CA LEU A 170 -13.22 -6.99 5.83
C LEU A 170 -14.68 -6.88 5.37
N ASP A 171 -15.59 -6.88 6.32
CA ASP A 171 -16.98 -6.57 6.07
C ASP A 171 -17.15 -5.11 5.58
N PRO A 172 -18.23 -4.79 4.85
CA PRO A 172 -18.39 -3.46 4.22
C PRO A 172 -18.37 -2.29 5.20
N LEU A 173 -18.90 -2.45 6.41
CA LEU A 173 -18.96 -1.38 7.41
C LEU A 173 -17.56 -1.08 7.95
N THR A 174 -16.86 -2.09 8.43
CA THR A 174 -15.47 -2.00 8.91
C THR A 174 -14.55 -1.45 7.82
N ARG A 175 -14.72 -1.89 6.57
CA ARG A 175 -13.95 -1.38 5.43
C ARG A 175 -14.15 0.13 5.25
N SER A 176 -15.40 0.60 5.27
CA SER A 176 -15.74 2.02 5.13
C SER A 176 -15.14 2.89 6.25
N GLU A 177 -15.13 2.37 7.48
CA GLU A 177 -14.48 3.04 8.63
C GLU A 177 -12.97 3.15 8.43
N LEU A 178 -12.32 2.05 8.03
CA LEU A 178 -10.87 2.04 7.80
C LEU A 178 -10.45 2.92 6.60
N HIS A 179 -11.29 3.04 5.57
CA HIS A 179 -11.03 3.99 4.47
C HIS A 179 -11.02 5.44 4.97
N ARG A 180 -11.99 5.82 5.84
CA ARG A 180 -12.01 7.17 6.44
C ARG A 180 -10.78 7.42 7.30
N GLU A 181 -10.40 6.44 8.08
CA GLU A 181 -9.24 6.51 8.95
C GLU A 181 -7.93 6.58 8.15
N PHE A 182 -7.77 5.75 7.12
CA PHE A 182 -6.62 5.81 6.23
C PHE A 182 -6.46 7.20 5.61
N ARG A 183 -7.56 7.80 5.10
CA ARG A 183 -7.52 9.18 4.57
C ARG A 183 -7.09 10.19 5.61
N ARG A 184 -7.58 10.06 6.86
CA ARG A 184 -7.18 10.92 7.97
C ARG A 184 -5.68 10.79 8.26
N ILE A 185 -5.19 9.57 8.39
CA ILE A 185 -3.77 9.27 8.64
C ILE A 185 -2.90 9.80 7.50
N GLN A 186 -3.29 9.53 6.25
CA GLN A 186 -2.56 9.99 5.07
C GLN A 186 -2.51 11.51 4.97
N GLY A 187 -3.61 12.20 5.30
CA GLY A 187 -3.66 13.67 5.36
C GLY A 187 -2.69 14.26 6.39
N GLN A 188 -2.45 13.56 7.50
CA GLN A 188 -1.51 13.97 8.54
C GLN A 188 -0.05 13.65 8.18
N LEU A 189 0.21 12.44 7.69
CA LEU A 189 1.58 11.93 7.49
C LEU A 189 2.14 12.22 6.10
N ARG A 190 1.29 12.41 5.10
CA ARG A 190 1.64 12.67 3.68
C ARG A 190 2.69 11.69 3.14
N LYS A 191 2.57 10.41 3.49
CA LYS A 191 3.46 9.36 2.99
C LYS A 191 3.19 9.09 1.52
N THR A 192 4.22 8.68 0.78
CA THR A 192 4.01 8.11 -0.56
C THR A 192 3.47 6.70 -0.42
N VAL A 193 2.33 6.42 -1.04
CA VAL A 193 1.65 5.12 -0.92
C VAL A 193 1.50 4.48 -2.30
N VAL A 194 1.87 3.22 -2.42
CA VAL A 194 1.45 2.36 -3.54
C VAL A 194 0.57 1.26 -2.98
N MET A 195 -0.69 1.30 -3.36
CA MET A 195 -1.70 0.33 -2.95
C MET A 195 -2.15 -0.49 -4.16
N VAL A 196 -2.36 -1.77 -3.97
CA VAL A 196 -3.00 -2.61 -4.98
C VAL A 196 -4.30 -3.15 -4.44
N THR A 197 -5.32 -3.19 -5.29
CA THR A 197 -6.64 -3.73 -4.96
C THR A 197 -7.33 -4.26 -6.21
N HIS A 198 -8.35 -5.08 -6.03
CA HIS A 198 -9.30 -5.45 -7.09
C HIS A 198 -10.63 -4.67 -6.95
N ASP A 199 -10.78 -3.88 -5.90
CA ASP A 199 -12.00 -3.09 -5.62
C ASP A 199 -11.85 -1.67 -6.19
N MET A 200 -12.61 -1.39 -7.26
CA MET A 200 -12.61 -0.07 -7.90
C MET A 200 -13.18 1.02 -6.99
N ALA A 201 -14.19 0.70 -6.15
CA ALA A 201 -14.78 1.67 -5.22
C ALA A 201 -13.74 2.12 -4.18
N GLU A 202 -12.92 1.19 -3.69
CA GLU A 202 -11.77 1.47 -2.83
C GLU A 202 -10.77 2.40 -3.54
N ALA A 203 -10.42 2.07 -4.78
CA ALA A 203 -9.47 2.84 -5.56
C ALA A 203 -9.96 4.29 -5.76
N PHE A 204 -11.22 4.48 -6.13
CA PHE A 204 -11.81 5.82 -6.28
C PHE A 204 -11.89 6.59 -4.96
N ALA A 205 -12.10 5.89 -3.85
CA ALA A 205 -12.19 6.53 -2.53
C ALA A 205 -10.83 7.01 -1.99
N LEU A 206 -9.73 6.34 -2.34
CA LEU A 206 -8.44 6.52 -1.68
C LEU A 206 -7.35 7.12 -2.56
N ALA A 207 -7.41 6.93 -3.88
CA ALA A 207 -6.35 7.33 -4.79
C ALA A 207 -6.26 8.85 -4.99
N THR A 208 -5.03 9.37 -5.03
CA THR A 208 -4.72 10.64 -5.72
C THR A 208 -4.46 10.38 -7.21
N ARG A 209 -3.86 9.19 -7.51
CA ARG A 209 -3.65 8.68 -8.87
C ARG A 209 -4.08 7.22 -8.95
N LEU A 210 -4.79 6.87 -9.99
CA LEU A 210 -5.33 5.54 -10.25
C LEU A 210 -4.69 4.95 -11.50
N GLY A 211 -4.06 3.78 -11.33
CA GLY A 211 -3.49 3.01 -12.44
C GLY A 211 -4.31 1.76 -12.71
N VAL A 212 -4.61 1.50 -13.98
CA VAL A 212 -5.33 0.30 -14.43
C VAL A 212 -4.33 -0.65 -15.09
N LEU A 213 -4.20 -1.84 -14.53
CA LEU A 213 -3.39 -2.92 -15.11
C LEU A 213 -4.28 -3.93 -15.85
N ASP A 214 -3.89 -4.23 -17.08
CA ASP A 214 -4.50 -5.30 -17.87
C ASP A 214 -3.42 -6.08 -18.62
N GLN A 215 -3.49 -7.41 -18.58
CA GLN A 215 -2.55 -8.33 -19.24
C GLN A 215 -1.07 -7.99 -19.00
N GLY A 216 -0.71 -7.60 -17.77
CA GLY A 216 0.67 -7.26 -17.40
C GLY A 216 1.14 -5.87 -17.85
N ARG A 217 0.27 -5.06 -18.44
CA ARG A 217 0.58 -3.69 -18.91
C ARG A 217 -0.21 -2.66 -18.13
N LEU A 218 0.37 -1.49 -17.96
CA LEU A 218 -0.32 -0.32 -17.42
C LEU A 218 -1.08 0.36 -18.58
N VAL A 219 -2.40 0.18 -18.61
CA VAL A 219 -3.25 0.67 -19.71
C VAL A 219 -3.76 2.09 -19.47
N ALA A 220 -3.77 2.54 -18.23
CA ALA A 220 -4.10 3.92 -17.87
C ALA A 220 -3.46 4.30 -16.54
N LEU A 221 -3.11 5.57 -16.37
CA LEU A 221 -2.63 6.16 -15.14
C LEU A 221 -2.98 7.65 -15.11
N ASP A 222 -3.94 8.02 -14.28
CA ASP A 222 -4.40 9.41 -14.15
C ASP A 222 -5.10 9.61 -12.80
N THR A 223 -5.67 10.80 -12.58
CA THR A 223 -6.57 11.05 -11.47
C THR A 223 -7.83 10.18 -11.57
N PRO A 224 -8.47 9.81 -10.44
CA PRO A 224 -9.72 9.05 -10.47
C PRO A 224 -10.79 9.68 -11.38
N ASP A 225 -10.94 11.02 -11.35
CA ASP A 225 -11.91 11.74 -12.17
C ASP A 225 -11.61 11.64 -13.68
N ALA A 226 -10.33 11.62 -14.07
CA ALA A 226 -9.93 11.45 -15.46
C ALA A 226 -10.18 10.01 -15.93
N ILE A 227 -9.86 9.03 -15.09
CA ILE A 227 -10.14 7.61 -15.35
C ILE A 227 -11.66 7.36 -15.50
N ALA A 228 -12.50 7.97 -14.64
CA ALA A 228 -13.96 7.84 -14.72
C ALA A 228 -14.53 8.36 -16.05
N ARG A 229 -13.88 9.35 -16.65
CA ARG A 229 -14.29 9.94 -17.95
C ARG A 229 -13.61 9.29 -19.16
N ALA A 230 -12.69 8.36 -18.94
CA ALA A 230 -11.96 7.71 -20.03
C ALA A 230 -12.91 6.91 -20.95
N GLY A 231 -12.74 7.12 -22.25
CA GLY A 231 -13.52 6.41 -23.28
C GLY A 231 -12.98 5.02 -23.63
N ASP A 232 -11.82 4.62 -23.09
CA ASP A 232 -11.17 3.34 -23.42
C ASP A 232 -12.05 2.17 -22.98
N PRO A 233 -12.39 1.23 -23.89
CA PRO A 233 -13.22 0.08 -23.57
C PRO A 233 -12.66 -0.81 -22.45
N ARG A 234 -11.33 -0.90 -22.32
CA ARG A 234 -10.67 -1.67 -21.28
C ARG A 234 -10.94 -1.07 -19.89
N ILE A 235 -10.92 0.27 -19.79
CA ILE A 235 -11.24 0.99 -18.57
C ILE A 235 -12.73 0.86 -18.24
N ARG A 236 -13.61 1.03 -19.26
CA ARG A 236 -15.06 0.88 -19.10
C ARG A 236 -15.46 -0.46 -18.49
N MET A 237 -14.85 -1.55 -18.93
CA MET A 237 -15.11 -2.89 -18.37
C MET A 237 -14.84 -2.95 -16.85
N PHE A 238 -13.84 -2.21 -16.34
CA PHE A 238 -13.59 -2.11 -14.90
C PHE A 238 -14.60 -1.17 -14.22
N LEU A 239 -15.02 -0.09 -14.90
CA LEU A 239 -16.01 0.87 -14.37
C LEU A 239 -17.42 0.28 -14.30
N GLU A 240 -17.82 -0.55 -15.27
CA GLU A 240 -19.13 -1.21 -15.31
C GLU A 240 -19.31 -2.25 -14.17
N ALA A 241 -18.22 -2.75 -13.61
CA ALA A 241 -18.24 -3.59 -12.42
C ALA A 241 -18.48 -2.82 -11.11
N LEU A 242 -18.49 -1.48 -11.16
CA LEU A 242 -18.81 -0.64 -10.00
C LEU A 242 -20.31 -0.65 -9.73
N PRO A 243 -20.73 -0.78 -8.46
CA PRO A 243 -22.07 -0.35 -8.08
C PRO A 243 -22.21 1.16 -8.44
N PRO A 244 -23.42 1.64 -8.79
CA PRO A 244 -23.61 3.03 -9.15
C PRO A 244 -23.00 3.93 -8.08
N ILE A 245 -22.00 4.73 -8.47
CA ILE A 245 -21.29 5.62 -7.57
C ILE A 245 -22.31 6.61 -7.03
N PRO A 246 -22.59 6.65 -5.73
CA PRO A 246 -23.42 7.72 -5.19
C PRO A 246 -22.69 9.03 -5.52
N VAL A 247 -23.33 9.89 -6.29
CA VAL A 247 -22.82 11.23 -6.58
C VAL A 247 -22.78 11.97 -5.25
N ILE A 248 -21.65 11.89 -4.57
CA ILE A 248 -21.37 12.74 -3.42
C ILE A 248 -21.10 14.12 -4.00
N SER A 249 -22.16 14.94 -4.05
CA SER A 249 -22.00 16.36 -4.29
C SER A 249 -20.99 16.89 -3.26
N ARG A 250 -19.80 17.26 -3.74
CA ARG A 250 -18.85 18.02 -2.92
C ARG A 250 -19.48 19.40 -2.76
N GLU A 251 -20.06 19.67 -1.60
CA GLU A 251 -20.36 21.04 -1.23
C GLU A 251 -19.01 21.79 -1.15
N PRO A 252 -18.90 22.94 -1.82
CA PRO A 252 -17.70 23.78 -1.69
C PRO A 252 -17.64 24.32 -0.26
N VAL A 253 -16.53 24.14 0.40
CA VAL A 253 -16.14 24.79 1.66
C VAL A 253 -15.62 26.19 1.34
#